data_c2a91ae7169e17b258809b30ef1e9ce0
#
_entry.id   c2a91ae7169e17b258809b30ef1e9ce0
#
_cell.length_a   1.000
_cell.length_b   1.000
_cell.length_c   1.000
_cell.angle_alpha   90.00
_cell.angle_beta   90.00
_cell.angle_gamma   90.00
#
_symmetry.space_group_name_H-M   'P 1'
#
loop_
_entity.id
_entity.type
_entity.pdbx_description
1 polymer ?
#
loop_
_entity_poly.entity_id
_entity_poly.type
_entity_poly.pdbx_seq_one_letter_code
_entity_poly.pdbx_strand_id
1 'polypeptide(L)'
;MPKSYFLPTNEPGKRKWLKNFSSKLPTYAPTVGVTPEEVAQETADDLFFEYVCNAHAAHTQTTRDWTAYKHQAAHGDNLGDIPVTPTPGTPPPTVPPDIFGRATTLAVRIKNHPGCTEAIAQDLGIIGAEVVVDPTTYQPVLTLSLNAGHPHIGWPKLGMDSLELWKDCGDGKGLVFLTITTNTDYADLTPLPAPGVSAVWKYKAVYRLNDQQVGQWSDVATIGVMG
;
A
#
# COMPACT_ATOMS: atom_id res chain seq x y z
N MET A 1 -5.91 -14.75 6.22
CA MET A 1 -5.19 -14.03 5.16
C MET A 1 -4.98 -12.59 5.59
N PRO A 2 -3.87 -11.92 5.22
CA PRO A 2 -3.67 -10.53 5.58
C PRO A 2 -4.74 -9.67 4.92
N LYS A 3 -5.34 -8.76 5.69
CA LYS A 3 -6.30 -7.77 5.17
C LYS A 3 -5.56 -6.46 4.91
N SER A 4 -5.90 -5.77 3.83
CA SER A 4 -5.39 -4.43 3.56
C SER A 4 -5.90 -3.43 4.61
N TYR A 5 -5.26 -2.27 4.70
CA TYR A 5 -5.79 -1.21 5.54
C TYR A 5 -7.12 -0.70 4.96
N PHE A 6 -8.12 -0.51 5.81
CA PHE A 6 -9.49 -0.23 5.35
C PHE A 6 -9.67 1.19 4.79
N LEU A 7 -8.88 2.19 5.26
CA LEU A 7 -8.98 3.56 4.75
C LEU A 7 -8.17 3.69 3.45
N PRO A 8 -8.80 4.12 2.34
CA PRO A 8 -8.11 4.40 1.09
C PRO A 8 -7.05 5.49 1.23
N THR A 9 -6.00 5.45 0.41
CA THR A 9 -4.94 6.45 0.41
C THR A 9 -5.28 7.68 -0.41
N ASN A 10 -6.06 7.52 -1.49
CA ASN A 10 -6.43 8.62 -2.39
C ASN A 10 -7.71 9.34 -1.93
N GLU A 11 -7.86 10.61 -2.31
CA GLU A 11 -9.01 11.45 -1.94
C GLU A 11 -10.36 10.87 -2.39
N PRO A 12 -10.56 10.45 -3.65
CA PRO A 12 -11.85 9.89 -4.07
C PRO A 12 -12.27 8.66 -3.26
N GLY A 13 -11.31 7.80 -2.94
CA GLY A 13 -11.54 6.64 -2.09
C GLY A 13 -11.91 7.04 -0.67
N LYS A 14 -11.22 8.02 -0.08
CA LYS A 14 -11.52 8.56 1.25
C LYS A 14 -12.92 9.17 1.31
N ARG A 15 -13.33 9.95 0.31
CA ARG A 15 -14.70 10.50 0.21
C ARG A 15 -15.74 9.38 0.19
N LYS A 16 -15.55 8.38 -0.67
CA LYS A 16 -16.47 7.25 -0.78
C LYS A 16 -16.55 6.47 0.53
N TRP A 17 -15.41 6.26 1.19
CA TRP A 17 -15.35 5.56 2.46
C TRP A 17 -16.08 6.33 3.56
N LEU A 18 -15.80 7.63 3.73
CA LEU A 18 -16.43 8.47 4.75
C LEU A 18 -17.95 8.53 4.57
N LYS A 19 -18.42 8.69 3.33
CA LYS A 19 -19.83 8.68 2.98
C LYS A 19 -20.51 7.35 3.32
N ASN A 20 -19.86 6.21 3.04
CA ASN A 20 -20.39 4.91 3.42
C ASN A 20 -20.45 4.78 4.94
N PHE A 21 -19.37 5.15 5.63
CA PHE A 21 -19.26 5.05 7.07
C PHE A 21 -20.32 5.91 7.78
N SER A 22 -20.42 7.19 7.45
CA SER A 22 -21.41 8.12 8.02
C SER A 22 -22.85 7.69 7.77
N SER A 23 -23.16 7.18 6.56
CA SER A 23 -24.52 6.78 6.19
C SER A 23 -24.98 5.47 6.86
N LYS A 24 -24.05 4.55 7.13
CA LYS A 24 -24.34 3.25 7.73
C LYS A 24 -24.27 3.24 9.25
N LEU A 25 -23.46 4.14 9.82
CA LEU A 25 -23.20 4.23 11.26
C LEU A 25 -24.48 4.32 12.10
N PRO A 26 -25.52 5.13 11.74
CA PRO A 26 -26.75 5.23 12.52
C PRO A 26 -27.45 3.88 12.72
N THR A 27 -27.40 2.99 11.72
CA THR A 27 -28.04 1.67 11.79
C THR A 27 -27.42 0.77 12.86
N TYR A 28 -26.10 0.87 13.02
CA TYR A 28 -25.34 -0.03 13.90
C TYR A 28 -24.94 0.61 15.23
N ALA A 29 -25.07 1.93 15.36
CA ALA A 29 -24.63 2.69 16.53
C ALA A 29 -25.10 2.09 17.87
N PRO A 30 -26.37 1.70 18.06
CA PRO A 30 -26.82 1.10 19.32
C PRO A 30 -26.14 -0.25 19.64
N THR A 31 -25.81 -1.02 18.59
CA THR A 31 -25.21 -2.36 18.72
C THR A 31 -23.72 -2.29 19.05
N VAL A 32 -23.04 -1.25 18.55
CA VAL A 32 -21.57 -1.10 18.67
C VAL A 32 -21.14 -0.01 19.65
N GLY A 33 -22.06 0.48 20.49
CA GLY A 33 -21.75 1.44 21.56
C GLY A 33 -21.32 2.81 21.07
N VAL A 34 -21.89 3.28 19.95
CA VAL A 34 -21.67 4.63 19.40
C VAL A 34 -22.81 5.55 19.86
N THR A 35 -22.46 6.75 20.35
CA THR A 35 -23.47 7.70 20.84
C THR A 35 -24.13 8.47 19.70
N PRO A 36 -25.34 9.03 19.94
CA PRO A 36 -25.99 9.89 18.95
C PRO A 36 -25.17 11.10 18.55
N GLU A 37 -24.39 11.67 19.46
CA GLU A 37 -23.49 12.81 19.22
C GLU A 37 -22.36 12.42 18.29
N GLU A 38 -21.78 11.24 18.44
CA GLU A 38 -20.74 10.71 17.56
C GLU A 38 -21.30 10.44 16.15
N VAL A 39 -22.50 9.90 16.05
CA VAL A 39 -23.18 9.73 14.76
C VAL A 39 -23.42 11.08 14.08
N ALA A 40 -23.88 12.08 14.82
CA ALA A 40 -24.08 13.43 14.30
C ALA A 40 -22.75 14.07 13.84
N GLN A 41 -21.67 13.85 14.59
CA GLN A 41 -20.34 14.35 14.24
C GLN A 41 -19.83 13.71 12.93
N GLU A 42 -19.94 12.41 12.75
CA GLU A 42 -19.51 11.72 11.51
C GLU A 42 -20.35 12.18 10.30
N THR A 43 -21.63 12.44 10.50
CA THR A 43 -22.50 13.02 9.45
C THR A 43 -22.07 14.42 9.07
N ALA A 44 -21.74 15.26 10.07
CA ALA A 44 -21.24 16.61 9.83
C ALA A 44 -19.88 16.61 9.15
N ASP A 45 -18.99 15.70 9.53
CA ASP A 45 -17.67 15.49 8.92
C ASP A 45 -17.77 15.12 7.43
N ASP A 46 -18.67 14.22 7.07
CA ASP A 46 -18.94 13.81 5.68
C ASP A 46 -19.43 15.01 4.84
N LEU A 47 -20.46 15.72 5.34
CA LEU A 47 -21.02 16.88 4.64
C LEU A 47 -19.97 17.99 4.44
N PHE A 48 -19.19 18.28 5.48
CA PHE A 48 -18.15 19.31 5.42
C PHE A 48 -17.02 18.93 4.46
N PHE A 49 -16.53 17.70 4.53
CA PHE A 49 -15.47 17.24 3.64
C PHE A 49 -15.93 17.20 2.17
N GLU A 50 -17.15 16.75 1.92
CA GLU A 50 -17.76 16.77 0.58
C GLU A 50 -17.81 18.20 0.02
N TYR A 51 -18.26 19.18 0.84
CA TYR A 51 -18.28 20.59 0.45
C TYR A 51 -16.88 21.11 0.11
N VAL A 52 -15.90 20.85 0.97
CA VAL A 52 -14.51 21.31 0.77
C VAL A 52 -13.92 20.74 -0.51
N CYS A 53 -14.11 19.45 -0.79
CA CYS A 53 -13.63 18.82 -2.01
C CYS A 53 -14.30 19.40 -3.26
N ASN A 54 -15.60 19.63 -3.22
CA ASN A 54 -16.34 20.19 -4.35
C ASN A 54 -15.95 21.65 -4.61
N ALA A 55 -15.79 22.44 -3.57
CA ALA A 55 -15.31 23.82 -3.68
C ALA A 55 -13.89 23.87 -4.27
N HIS A 56 -12.98 23.04 -3.76
CA HIS A 56 -11.62 22.94 -4.29
C HIS A 56 -11.60 22.52 -5.78
N ALA A 57 -12.41 21.54 -6.16
CA ALA A 57 -12.51 21.10 -7.56
C ALA A 57 -13.02 22.23 -8.47
N ALA A 58 -14.05 22.98 -8.05
CA ALA A 58 -14.60 24.11 -8.81
C ALA A 58 -13.55 25.22 -9.00
N HIS A 59 -12.82 25.60 -7.96
CA HIS A 59 -11.76 26.60 -8.06
C HIS A 59 -10.59 26.12 -8.93
N THR A 60 -10.23 24.86 -8.83
CA THR A 60 -9.18 24.26 -9.68
C THR A 60 -9.59 24.30 -11.16
N GLN A 61 -10.85 23.97 -11.47
CA GLN A 61 -11.37 24.05 -12.84
C GLN A 61 -11.33 25.50 -13.36
N THR A 62 -11.81 26.46 -12.57
CA THR A 62 -11.77 27.88 -12.94
C THR A 62 -10.34 28.36 -13.22
N THR A 63 -9.37 27.94 -12.44
CA THR A 63 -7.96 28.28 -12.69
C THR A 63 -7.49 27.73 -14.04
N ARG A 64 -7.91 26.53 -14.42
CA ARG A 64 -7.62 25.95 -15.74
C ARG A 64 -8.28 26.74 -16.86
N ASP A 65 -9.54 27.11 -16.67
CA ASP A 65 -10.31 27.88 -17.66
C ASP A 65 -9.67 29.25 -17.90
N TRP A 66 -9.27 29.95 -16.83
CA TRP A 66 -8.53 31.23 -16.95
C TRP A 66 -7.15 31.04 -17.62
N THR A 67 -6.48 29.93 -17.40
CA THR A 67 -5.21 29.62 -18.06
C THR A 67 -5.43 29.42 -19.55
N ALA A 68 -6.48 28.69 -19.94
CA ALA A 68 -6.85 28.47 -21.34
C ALA A 68 -7.27 29.79 -22.00
N TYR A 69 -8.12 30.59 -21.33
CA TYR A 69 -8.55 31.88 -21.82
C TYR A 69 -7.39 32.87 -22.05
N LYS A 70 -6.45 32.92 -21.09
CA LYS A 70 -5.23 33.71 -21.24
C LYS A 70 -4.39 33.28 -22.45
N HIS A 71 -4.28 31.97 -22.69
CA HIS A 71 -3.56 31.44 -23.85
C HIS A 71 -4.25 31.83 -25.17
N GLN A 72 -5.58 31.73 -25.21
CA GLN A 72 -6.39 32.16 -26.37
C GLN A 72 -6.23 33.65 -26.61
N ALA A 73 -6.28 34.48 -25.56
CA ALA A 73 -6.09 35.91 -25.66
C ALA A 73 -4.69 36.31 -26.20
N ALA A 74 -3.68 35.52 -25.89
CA ALA A 74 -2.31 35.81 -26.30
C ALA A 74 -1.98 35.30 -27.74
N HIS A 75 -2.55 34.16 -28.14
CA HIS A 75 -2.07 33.40 -29.32
C HIS A 75 -3.20 32.76 -30.14
N GLY A 76 -4.47 32.91 -29.73
CA GLY A 76 -5.60 32.29 -30.42
C GLY A 76 -6.25 33.20 -31.46
N ASP A 77 -7.02 32.59 -32.38
CA ASP A 77 -7.75 33.30 -33.43
C ASP A 77 -9.11 33.78 -32.98
N ASN A 78 -9.62 33.29 -31.85
CA ASN A 78 -10.93 33.68 -31.28
C ASN A 78 -10.90 33.62 -29.76
N LEU A 79 -11.45 34.63 -29.11
CA LEU A 79 -11.72 34.67 -27.68
C LEU A 79 -13.10 34.04 -27.42
N GLY A 80 -13.14 32.98 -26.62
CA GLY A 80 -14.39 32.46 -26.06
C GLY A 80 -14.96 33.34 -24.95
N ASP A 81 -15.95 32.83 -24.23
CA ASP A 81 -16.55 33.51 -23.09
C ASP A 81 -15.56 33.69 -21.93
N ILE A 82 -15.67 34.78 -21.21
CA ILE A 82 -14.86 35.05 -20.02
C ILE A 82 -15.19 33.99 -18.95
N PRO A 83 -14.19 33.29 -18.39
CA PRO A 83 -14.42 32.29 -17.35
C PRO A 83 -15.12 32.89 -16.13
N VAL A 84 -16.17 32.24 -15.67
CA VAL A 84 -16.95 32.69 -14.51
C VAL A 84 -16.31 32.13 -13.23
N THR A 85 -16.21 33.00 -12.21
CA THR A 85 -15.76 32.53 -10.88
C THR A 85 -16.82 31.61 -10.28
N PRO A 86 -16.43 30.38 -9.81
CA PRO A 86 -17.39 29.47 -9.23
C PRO A 86 -17.93 30.06 -7.92
N THR A 87 -19.21 29.90 -7.71
CA THR A 87 -19.84 30.18 -6.43
C THR A 87 -20.11 28.82 -5.76
N PRO A 88 -19.25 28.35 -4.84
CA PRO A 88 -19.56 27.19 -4.04
C PRO A 88 -20.90 27.42 -3.32
N GLY A 89 -21.70 26.37 -3.17
CA GLY A 89 -22.96 26.47 -2.42
C GLY A 89 -22.71 26.95 -0.98
N THR A 90 -23.79 27.12 -0.21
CA THR A 90 -23.69 27.53 1.20
C THR A 90 -22.82 26.52 1.97
N PRO A 91 -21.74 26.96 2.65
CA PRO A 91 -20.91 26.06 3.42
C PRO A 91 -21.69 25.47 4.60
N PRO A 92 -21.57 24.17 4.86
CA PRO A 92 -22.09 23.59 6.10
C PRO A 92 -21.33 24.15 7.31
N PRO A 93 -21.85 23.98 8.54
CA PRO A 93 -21.11 24.33 9.75
C PRO A 93 -19.72 23.70 9.75
N THR A 94 -18.74 24.45 10.23
CA THR A 94 -17.36 23.97 10.36
C THR A 94 -17.26 22.84 11.40
N VAL A 95 -16.42 21.86 11.12
CA VAL A 95 -16.15 20.72 11.99
C VAL A 95 -14.73 20.81 12.57
N PRO A 96 -14.42 20.11 13.67
CA PRO A 96 -13.06 20.02 14.16
C PRO A 96 -12.10 19.46 13.12
N PRO A 97 -10.82 19.84 13.12
CA PRO A 97 -9.83 19.30 12.19
C PRO A 97 -9.60 17.80 12.39
N ASP A 98 -8.85 17.19 11.45
CA ASP A 98 -8.49 15.77 11.46
C ASP A 98 -9.69 14.81 11.36
N ILE A 99 -10.58 15.07 10.40
CA ILE A 99 -11.77 14.24 10.12
C ILE A 99 -11.40 12.76 10.03
N PHE A 100 -10.39 12.41 9.23
CA PHE A 100 -10.02 11.01 9.04
C PHE A 100 -9.34 10.36 10.26
N GLY A 101 -8.60 11.12 11.06
CA GLY A 101 -8.05 10.63 12.32
C GLY A 101 -9.15 10.29 13.32
N ARG A 102 -10.14 11.17 13.47
CA ARG A 102 -11.31 10.93 14.33
C ARG A 102 -12.14 9.73 13.86
N ALA A 103 -12.51 9.71 12.57
CA ALA A 103 -13.30 8.62 11.99
C ALA A 103 -12.58 7.27 12.07
N THR A 104 -11.27 7.22 11.85
CA THR A 104 -10.49 5.98 12.01
C THR A 104 -10.36 5.55 13.47
N THR A 105 -10.24 6.48 14.40
CA THR A 105 -10.24 6.17 15.85
C THR A 105 -11.57 5.55 16.26
N LEU A 106 -12.69 6.14 15.83
CA LEU A 106 -14.02 5.59 16.06
C LEU A 106 -14.17 4.21 15.40
N ALA A 107 -13.75 4.04 14.17
CA ALA A 107 -13.78 2.77 13.44
C ALA A 107 -13.01 1.66 14.18
N VAL A 108 -11.83 1.96 14.73
CA VAL A 108 -11.04 1.01 15.54
C VAL A 108 -11.77 0.65 16.82
N ARG A 109 -12.39 1.61 17.50
CA ARG A 109 -13.18 1.36 18.71
C ARG A 109 -14.40 0.46 18.40
N ILE A 110 -15.13 0.73 17.32
CA ILE A 110 -16.26 -0.08 16.86
C ILE A 110 -15.80 -1.51 16.58
N LYS A 111 -14.69 -1.67 15.85
CA LYS A 111 -14.16 -2.99 15.49
C LYS A 111 -13.81 -3.86 16.71
N ASN A 112 -13.40 -3.23 17.81
CA ASN A 112 -13.05 -3.91 19.06
C ASN A 112 -14.26 -4.11 20.00
N HIS A 113 -15.45 -3.61 19.63
CA HIS A 113 -16.66 -3.74 20.44
C HIS A 113 -17.25 -5.16 20.31
N PRO A 114 -17.69 -5.82 21.41
CA PRO A 114 -18.25 -7.17 21.37
C PRO A 114 -19.46 -7.33 20.44
N GLY A 115 -20.24 -6.28 20.25
CA GLY A 115 -21.39 -6.26 19.33
C GLY A 115 -21.01 -6.11 17.85
N CYS A 116 -19.74 -5.87 17.51
CA CYS A 116 -19.30 -5.71 16.13
C CYS A 116 -19.05 -7.08 15.49
N THR A 117 -19.98 -7.54 14.68
CA THR A 117 -19.78 -8.73 13.85
C THR A 117 -18.97 -8.41 12.60
N GLU A 118 -18.43 -9.45 11.95
CA GLU A 118 -17.69 -9.25 10.68
C GLU A 118 -18.60 -8.62 9.60
N ALA A 119 -19.88 -9.00 9.56
CA ALA A 119 -20.84 -8.41 8.63
C ALA A 119 -21.05 -6.90 8.86
N ILE A 120 -21.16 -6.47 10.12
CA ILE A 120 -21.26 -5.05 10.48
C ILE A 120 -19.97 -4.31 10.06
N ALA A 121 -18.82 -4.89 10.36
CA ALA A 121 -17.54 -4.28 10.03
C ALA A 121 -17.28 -4.18 8.52
N GLN A 122 -17.78 -5.14 7.74
CA GLN A 122 -17.76 -5.10 6.27
C GLN A 122 -18.69 -4.01 5.72
N ASP A 123 -19.93 -3.96 6.21
CA ASP A 123 -20.92 -2.96 5.75
C ASP A 123 -20.49 -1.52 6.08
N LEU A 124 -19.93 -1.29 7.26
CA LEU A 124 -19.31 -0.02 7.64
C LEU A 124 -18.03 0.30 6.85
N GLY A 125 -17.43 -0.67 6.16
CA GLY A 125 -16.17 -0.49 5.45
C GLY A 125 -14.96 -0.31 6.35
N ILE A 126 -15.00 -0.83 7.60
CA ILE A 126 -13.91 -0.74 8.57
C ILE A 126 -13.01 -2.00 8.61
N ILE A 127 -13.26 -2.92 7.70
CA ILE A 127 -12.36 -4.05 7.38
C ILE A 127 -11.86 -3.86 5.95
N GLY A 128 -10.54 -3.89 5.79
CA GLY A 128 -9.93 -3.86 4.47
C GLY A 128 -10.23 -5.13 3.67
N ALA A 129 -10.14 -5.02 2.36
CA ALA A 129 -10.27 -6.15 1.46
C ALA A 129 -9.23 -7.22 1.79
N GLU A 130 -9.62 -8.47 1.64
CA GLU A 130 -8.69 -9.59 1.74
C GLU A 130 -7.67 -9.49 0.61
N VAL A 131 -6.39 -9.48 0.98
CA VAL A 131 -5.33 -9.48 -0.03
C VAL A 131 -5.18 -10.92 -0.51
N VAL A 132 -5.84 -11.24 -1.60
CA VAL A 132 -5.64 -12.51 -2.30
C VAL A 132 -4.28 -12.42 -2.98
N VAL A 133 -3.29 -12.98 -2.31
CA VAL A 133 -1.96 -13.17 -2.88
C VAL A 133 -1.99 -14.50 -3.61
N ASP A 134 -1.84 -14.48 -4.92
CA ASP A 134 -1.57 -15.72 -5.67
C ASP A 134 -0.05 -15.99 -5.61
N PRO A 135 0.40 -16.90 -4.73
CA PRO A 135 1.81 -17.15 -4.56
C PRO A 135 2.47 -17.78 -5.79
N THR A 136 1.69 -18.33 -6.73
CA THR A 136 2.21 -18.98 -7.95
C THR A 136 2.80 -17.96 -8.93
N THR A 137 2.43 -16.69 -8.83
CA THR A 137 2.92 -15.62 -9.71
C THR A 137 4.19 -14.94 -9.20
N TYR A 138 4.60 -15.22 -7.96
CA TYR A 138 5.73 -14.53 -7.36
C TYR A 138 7.07 -15.12 -7.80
N GLN A 139 8.01 -14.21 -8.07
CA GLN A 139 9.39 -14.51 -8.40
C GLN A 139 10.28 -13.74 -7.41
N PRO A 140 11.21 -14.39 -6.68
CA PRO A 140 12.13 -13.69 -5.81
C PRO A 140 13.07 -12.78 -6.59
N VAL A 141 13.27 -11.55 -6.08
CA VAL A 141 14.31 -10.64 -6.57
C VAL A 141 15.44 -10.65 -5.54
N LEU A 142 16.62 -11.14 -5.95
CA LEU A 142 17.78 -11.22 -5.08
C LEU A 142 18.63 -9.96 -5.19
N THR A 143 18.98 -9.38 -4.03
CA THR A 143 19.94 -8.28 -3.93
C THR A 143 21.21 -8.81 -3.30
N LEU A 144 22.35 -8.69 -3.98
CA LEU A 144 23.64 -9.18 -3.50
C LEU A 144 24.54 -8.04 -3.03
N SER A 145 25.18 -8.22 -1.88
CA SER A 145 26.21 -7.34 -1.35
C SER A 145 27.35 -8.14 -0.73
N LEU A 146 28.50 -7.53 -0.48
CA LEU A 146 29.60 -8.13 0.25
C LEU A 146 29.72 -7.48 1.63
N ASN A 147 29.84 -8.29 2.66
CA ASN A 147 30.18 -7.85 4.01
C ASN A 147 31.33 -8.71 4.54
N ALA A 148 32.43 -8.07 4.89
CA ALA A 148 33.68 -8.75 5.31
C ALA A 148 34.14 -9.87 4.34
N GLY A 149 33.94 -9.66 3.02
CA GLY A 149 34.31 -10.62 1.96
C GLY A 149 33.24 -11.68 1.67
N HIS A 150 32.26 -11.87 2.55
CA HIS A 150 31.18 -12.84 2.38
C HIS A 150 29.96 -12.25 1.69
N PRO A 151 29.32 -12.99 0.76
CA PRO A 151 28.07 -12.57 0.14
C PRO A 151 26.92 -12.50 1.14
N HIS A 152 26.17 -11.40 1.08
CA HIS A 152 24.88 -11.20 1.71
C HIS A 152 23.78 -11.21 0.65
N ILE A 153 22.76 -12.01 0.86
CA ILE A 153 21.64 -12.21 -0.07
C ILE A 153 20.37 -11.60 0.54
N GLY A 154 20.00 -10.41 0.08
CA GLY A 154 18.78 -9.73 0.44
C GLY A 154 17.62 -10.15 -0.44
N TRP A 155 16.40 -10.27 0.12
CA TRP A 155 15.19 -10.62 -0.61
C TRP A 155 13.92 -10.08 0.07
N PRO A 156 12.89 -9.66 -0.69
CA PRO A 156 11.64 -9.20 -0.11
C PRO A 156 10.77 -10.39 0.31
N LYS A 157 10.24 -10.37 1.54
CA LYS A 157 9.46 -11.50 2.08
C LYS A 157 8.07 -11.67 1.44
N LEU A 158 7.41 -10.59 1.05
CA LEU A 158 6.12 -10.54 0.34
C LEU A 158 5.03 -11.47 0.90
N GLY A 159 5.05 -11.77 2.21
CA GLY A 159 4.10 -12.67 2.86
C GLY A 159 4.44 -14.15 2.74
N MET A 160 5.60 -14.53 2.18
CA MET A 160 6.11 -15.90 2.13
C MET A 160 6.79 -16.28 3.45
N ASP A 161 6.84 -17.58 3.75
CA ASP A 161 7.44 -18.07 5.00
C ASP A 161 8.95 -18.01 4.95
N SER A 162 9.54 -18.50 3.86
CA SER A 162 10.98 -18.64 3.69
C SER A 162 11.39 -18.58 2.21
N LEU A 163 12.70 -18.53 2.00
CA LEU A 163 13.34 -18.60 0.70
C LEU A 163 14.24 -19.82 0.64
N GLU A 164 14.11 -20.61 -0.41
CA GLU A 164 15.04 -21.69 -0.73
C GLU A 164 16.12 -21.16 -1.66
N LEU A 165 17.37 -21.21 -1.21
CA LEU A 165 18.54 -20.70 -1.91
C LEU A 165 19.38 -21.82 -2.51
N TRP A 166 19.82 -21.60 -3.73
CA TRP A 166 20.75 -22.43 -4.48
C TRP A 166 21.96 -21.61 -4.92
N LYS A 167 23.12 -22.24 -4.96
CA LYS A 167 24.40 -21.59 -5.21
C LYS A 167 25.23 -22.38 -6.20
N ASP A 168 25.97 -21.67 -7.07
CA ASP A 168 27.04 -22.18 -7.92
C ASP A 168 28.33 -21.44 -7.58
N CYS A 169 29.33 -22.17 -7.08
CA CYS A 169 30.65 -21.59 -6.75
C CYS A 169 31.62 -21.52 -7.93
N GLY A 170 31.19 -21.92 -9.14
CA GLY A 170 32.07 -22.00 -10.30
C GLY A 170 32.98 -23.21 -10.30
N ASP A 171 32.69 -24.23 -9.50
CA ASP A 171 33.45 -25.46 -9.36
C ASP A 171 33.05 -26.59 -10.36
N GLY A 172 32.20 -26.24 -11.33
CA GLY A 172 31.69 -27.14 -12.34
C GLY A 172 30.51 -28.02 -11.95
N LYS A 173 30.02 -27.93 -10.70
CA LYS A 173 28.85 -28.69 -10.22
C LYS A 173 27.53 -28.00 -10.55
N GLY A 174 27.56 -26.72 -11.00
CA GLY A 174 26.38 -25.92 -11.24
C GLY A 174 25.68 -25.48 -9.94
N LEU A 175 24.39 -25.18 -10.05
CA LEU A 175 23.58 -24.75 -8.91
C LEU A 175 23.27 -25.94 -7.98
N VAL A 176 23.74 -25.86 -6.74
CA VAL A 176 23.47 -26.84 -5.68
C VAL A 176 22.67 -26.18 -4.56
N PHE A 177 21.85 -26.96 -3.86
CA PHE A 177 21.10 -26.49 -2.71
C PHE A 177 22.06 -25.91 -1.65
N LEU A 178 21.75 -24.68 -1.20
CA LEU A 178 22.52 -24.01 -0.15
C LEU A 178 21.79 -24.07 1.19
N THR A 179 20.58 -23.55 1.25
CA THR A 179 19.81 -23.45 2.49
C THR A 179 18.36 -23.06 2.24
N ILE A 180 17.53 -23.19 3.28
CA ILE A 180 16.23 -22.52 3.40
C ILE A 180 16.36 -21.49 4.51
N THR A 181 16.05 -20.21 4.21
CA THR A 181 16.18 -19.12 5.18
C THR A 181 14.85 -18.38 5.34
N THR A 182 14.52 -18.05 6.58
CA THR A 182 13.42 -17.12 6.95
C THR A 182 13.91 -15.68 7.10
N ASN A 183 15.25 -15.51 7.14
CA ASN A 183 15.90 -14.22 7.28
C ASN A 183 16.01 -13.54 5.92
N THR A 184 15.50 -12.32 5.81
CA THR A 184 15.50 -11.54 4.56
C THR A 184 16.85 -10.97 4.15
N ASP A 185 17.87 -11.12 5.00
CA ASP A 185 19.27 -10.85 4.73
C ASP A 185 20.10 -12.06 5.19
N TYR A 186 20.41 -12.95 4.27
CA TYR A 186 21.16 -14.17 4.53
C TYR A 186 22.65 -13.97 4.23
N ALA A 187 23.52 -14.23 5.23
CA ALA A 187 24.96 -14.22 5.05
C ALA A 187 25.44 -15.62 4.63
N ASP A 188 26.06 -15.71 3.47
CA ASP A 188 26.70 -16.95 3.02
C ASP A 188 28.12 -17.07 3.59
N LEU A 189 28.26 -17.87 4.63
CA LEU A 189 29.53 -18.13 5.32
C LEU A 189 30.31 -19.30 4.73
N THR A 190 29.99 -19.76 3.52
CA THR A 190 30.79 -20.78 2.82
C THR A 190 32.24 -20.30 2.71
N PRO A 191 33.23 -21.23 2.86
CA PRO A 191 34.62 -20.83 2.70
C PRO A 191 34.90 -20.12 1.38
N LEU A 192 35.59 -18.99 1.49
CA LEU A 192 36.01 -18.22 0.34
C LEU A 192 37.06 -18.97 -0.49
N PRO A 193 37.33 -18.56 -1.75
CA PRO A 193 38.41 -19.09 -2.55
C PRO A 193 39.76 -19.01 -1.80
N ALA A 194 40.79 -19.71 -2.30
CA ALA A 194 42.12 -19.60 -1.73
C ALA A 194 42.63 -18.14 -1.79
N PRO A 195 43.50 -17.72 -0.85
CA PRO A 195 44.02 -16.35 -0.82
C PRO A 195 44.58 -15.88 -2.18
N GLY A 196 44.11 -14.72 -2.64
CA GLY A 196 44.50 -14.16 -3.94
C GLY A 196 43.75 -14.73 -5.15
N VAL A 197 42.83 -15.68 -4.94
CA VAL A 197 41.99 -16.24 -6.02
C VAL A 197 40.63 -15.58 -6.01
N SER A 198 40.20 -15.10 -7.18
CA SER A 198 38.86 -14.57 -7.39
C SER A 198 37.96 -15.62 -8.03
N ALA A 199 36.69 -15.62 -7.63
CA ALA A 199 35.65 -16.47 -8.23
C ALA A 199 34.36 -15.66 -8.41
N VAL A 200 33.50 -16.11 -9.34
CA VAL A 200 32.16 -15.58 -9.53
C VAL A 200 31.17 -16.60 -9.01
N TRP A 201 30.45 -16.23 -7.94
CA TRP A 201 29.42 -17.05 -7.38
C TRP A 201 28.06 -16.63 -7.92
N LYS A 202 27.19 -17.62 -8.15
CA LYS A 202 25.84 -17.42 -8.66
C LYS A 202 24.83 -17.92 -7.66
N TYR A 203 23.73 -17.19 -7.53
CA TYR A 203 22.62 -17.55 -6.64
C TYR A 203 21.31 -17.60 -7.42
N LYS A 204 20.47 -18.55 -7.06
CA LYS A 204 19.11 -18.70 -7.58
C LYS A 204 18.20 -19.10 -6.41
N ALA A 205 16.94 -18.64 -6.42
CA ALA A 205 16.05 -18.88 -5.31
C ALA A 205 14.61 -19.09 -5.75
N VAL A 206 13.84 -19.74 -4.89
CA VAL A 206 12.39 -19.88 -5.01
C VAL A 206 11.74 -19.64 -3.64
N TYR A 207 10.57 -19.04 -3.61
CA TYR A 207 9.81 -18.85 -2.38
C TYR A 207 9.27 -20.18 -1.83
N ARG A 208 9.06 -20.21 -0.52
CA ARG A 208 8.35 -21.31 0.15
C ARG A 208 7.20 -20.77 0.99
N LEU A 209 6.08 -21.47 0.93
CA LEU A 209 4.87 -21.22 1.72
C LEU A 209 4.35 -22.58 2.22
N ASN A 210 4.08 -22.70 3.52
CA ASN A 210 3.66 -23.96 4.14
C ASN A 210 4.59 -25.14 3.77
N ASP A 211 5.90 -24.91 3.84
CA ASP A 211 6.96 -25.89 3.53
C ASP A 211 7.00 -26.41 2.07
N GLN A 212 6.26 -25.80 1.16
CA GLN A 212 6.27 -26.12 -0.27
C GLN A 212 6.90 -25.00 -1.09
N GLN A 213 7.59 -25.35 -2.17
CA GLN A 213 8.03 -24.37 -3.16
C GLN A 213 6.83 -23.75 -3.85
N VAL A 214 6.81 -22.40 -3.95
CA VAL A 214 5.74 -21.66 -4.61
C VAL A 214 6.31 -20.59 -5.52
N GLY A 215 5.59 -20.29 -6.60
CA GLY A 215 5.97 -19.27 -7.57
C GLY A 215 7.05 -19.72 -8.53
N GLN A 216 7.73 -18.76 -9.10
CA GLN A 216 8.76 -18.97 -10.12
C GLN A 216 10.16 -18.82 -9.49
N TRP A 217 11.13 -19.48 -10.10
CA TRP A 217 12.53 -19.30 -9.75
C TRP A 217 12.99 -17.87 -10.07
N SER A 218 13.80 -17.29 -9.20
CA SER A 218 14.47 -16.02 -9.45
C SER A 218 15.33 -16.06 -10.71
N ASP A 219 15.63 -14.90 -11.24
CA ASP A 219 16.78 -14.76 -12.12
C ASP A 219 18.07 -15.16 -11.38
N VAL A 220 19.11 -15.54 -12.12
CA VAL A 220 20.41 -15.85 -11.54
C VAL A 220 21.11 -14.54 -11.18
N ALA A 221 21.35 -14.33 -9.89
CA ALA A 221 22.13 -13.22 -9.38
C ALA A 221 23.61 -13.62 -9.25
N THR A 222 24.53 -12.75 -9.62
CA THR A 222 25.98 -13.05 -9.63
C THR A 222 26.76 -12.04 -8.79
N ILE A 223 27.79 -12.51 -8.09
CA ILE A 223 28.70 -11.67 -7.30
C ILE A 223 30.13 -12.19 -7.39
N GLY A 224 31.08 -11.29 -7.52
CA GLY A 224 32.52 -11.62 -7.42
C GLY A 224 32.93 -11.77 -5.97
N VAL A 225 33.66 -12.82 -5.65
CA VAL A 225 34.28 -13.05 -4.32
C VAL A 225 35.78 -13.24 -4.47
N MET A 226 36.51 -12.88 -3.44
CA MET A 226 37.97 -13.02 -3.40
C MET A 226 38.36 -13.58 -2.04
N GLY A 227 39.27 -14.52 -2.04
CA GLY A 227 39.85 -15.12 -0.82
C GLY A 227 41.10 -14.41 -0.35
#